data_0bea125622325ac096670e7211ab088c
#
_entry.id   0bea125622325ac096670e7211ab088c
#
_cell.length_a   1.000
_cell.length_b   1.000
_cell.length_c   1.000
_cell.angle_alpha   90.00
_cell.angle_beta   90.00
_cell.angle_gamma   90.00
#
_symmetry.space_group_name_H-M   'P 1'
#
loop_
_entity.id
_entity.type
_entity.pdbx_description
1 polymer ?
#
loop_
_entity_poly.entity_id
_entity_poly.type
_entity_poly.pdbx_seq_one_letter_code
_entity_poly.pdbx_strand_id
1 'polypeptide(L)'
;MVSSRAKKVTTHVLQEMKRTGEKIAMLTAYDYSLARLVDGAGVDVILVGDSASNVMAGNDMTVPITLDHMIYHAQCVVNAVDRALVVVDMPFGSYQGDSKLALKSAIRIMKESGGHAVKIEGGKEIVDSIKRILTAGIPVMGHLGLTPQSIYKFGTYSVRAKEKEEAEKLLEDAMALQDAGCFSIVFEKIPAALAKRVSESLDIPTIGIGAGADCDGQVLVLHDMLGITKDFSPRFLRRYADVGEAVDGAVKGYIEDVRKGDFPSEEESY
;
A
#
# COMPACT_ATOMS: atom_id res chain seq x y z
N MET A 1 -8.91 -28.00 -20.33
CA MET A 1 -9.55 -27.59 -19.07
C MET A 1 -9.51 -26.07 -19.03
N VAL A 2 -10.65 -25.39 -19.11
CA VAL A 2 -10.74 -23.94 -18.95
C VAL A 2 -10.52 -23.68 -17.46
N SER A 3 -9.36 -23.16 -17.07
CA SER A 3 -9.10 -22.68 -15.72
C SER A 3 -10.17 -21.64 -15.40
N SER A 4 -10.98 -21.89 -14.38
CA SER A 4 -11.90 -20.89 -13.85
C SER A 4 -11.03 -19.73 -13.35
N ARG A 5 -10.90 -18.65 -14.17
CA ARG A 5 -10.24 -17.43 -13.72
C ARG A 5 -10.87 -17.00 -12.41
N ALA A 6 -10.07 -16.86 -11.37
CA ALA A 6 -10.53 -16.33 -10.09
C ALA A 6 -11.25 -14.99 -10.32
N LYS A 7 -12.37 -14.75 -9.62
CA LYS A 7 -13.15 -13.52 -9.78
C LYS A 7 -12.28 -12.34 -9.34
N LYS A 8 -12.05 -11.38 -10.25
CA LYS A 8 -11.24 -10.18 -9.98
C LYS A 8 -11.85 -9.33 -8.87
N VAL A 9 -11.02 -8.83 -7.98
CA VAL A 9 -11.41 -7.84 -6.99
C VAL A 9 -11.46 -6.47 -7.66
N THR A 10 -12.55 -5.75 -7.44
CA THR A 10 -12.77 -4.40 -7.94
C THR A 10 -13.15 -3.47 -6.79
N THR A 11 -13.18 -2.17 -7.01
CA THR A 11 -13.63 -1.20 -6.00
C THR A 11 -15.04 -1.53 -5.50
N HIS A 12 -15.92 -2.03 -6.37
CA HIS A 12 -17.26 -2.46 -6.00
C HIS A 12 -17.26 -3.69 -5.08
N VAL A 13 -16.35 -4.65 -5.30
CA VAL A 13 -16.19 -5.82 -4.42
C VAL A 13 -15.80 -5.36 -3.01
N LEU A 14 -14.89 -4.39 -2.88
CA LEU A 14 -14.50 -3.87 -1.57
C LEU A 14 -15.66 -3.18 -0.84
N GLN A 15 -16.51 -2.45 -1.56
CA GLN A 15 -17.73 -1.85 -0.97
C GLN A 15 -18.70 -2.93 -0.49
N GLU A 16 -18.85 -4.01 -1.25
CA GLU A 16 -19.68 -5.14 -0.86
C GLU A 16 -19.13 -5.86 0.37
N MET A 17 -17.80 -6.04 0.47
CA MET A 17 -17.14 -6.61 1.65
C MET A 17 -17.43 -5.77 2.91
N LYS A 18 -17.35 -4.44 2.83
CA LYS A 18 -17.76 -3.57 3.94
C LYS A 18 -19.23 -3.79 4.31
N ARG A 19 -20.13 -3.82 3.33
CA ARG A 19 -21.57 -3.99 3.55
C ARG A 19 -21.91 -5.31 4.21
N THR A 20 -21.17 -6.37 3.91
CA THR A 20 -21.35 -7.71 4.48
C THR A 20 -20.55 -7.96 5.76
N GLY A 21 -19.68 -7.04 6.15
CA GLY A 21 -18.78 -7.18 7.30
C GLY A 21 -17.58 -8.09 7.06
N GLU A 22 -17.30 -8.45 5.80
CA GLU A 22 -16.12 -9.21 5.41
C GLU A 22 -14.88 -8.31 5.46
N LYS A 23 -13.79 -8.76 6.13
CA LYS A 23 -12.58 -7.97 6.29
C LYS A 23 -11.70 -8.03 5.04
N ILE A 24 -11.20 -6.87 4.62
CA ILE A 24 -10.33 -6.68 3.46
C ILE A 24 -8.88 -6.91 3.87
N ALA A 25 -8.22 -7.87 3.24
CA ALA A 25 -6.80 -8.11 3.39
C ALA A 25 -6.01 -7.34 2.32
N MET A 26 -5.12 -6.45 2.74
CA MET A 26 -4.28 -5.65 1.85
C MET A 26 -2.81 -5.80 2.24
N LEU A 27 -1.92 -5.96 1.26
CA LEU A 27 -0.47 -6.01 1.45
C LEU A 27 0.23 -5.15 0.40
N THR A 28 1.42 -4.65 0.71
CA THR A 28 2.26 -4.03 -0.32
C THR A 28 2.98 -5.09 -1.16
N ALA A 29 3.30 -4.77 -2.42
CA ALA A 29 4.27 -5.49 -3.23
C ALA A 29 4.92 -4.53 -4.24
N TYR A 30 6.13 -4.86 -4.71
CA TYR A 30 6.93 -3.95 -5.53
C TYR A 30 7.62 -4.63 -6.71
N ASP A 31 7.59 -5.94 -6.78
CA ASP A 31 8.19 -6.75 -7.83
C ASP A 31 7.27 -7.89 -8.27
N TYR A 32 7.60 -8.50 -9.42
CA TYR A 32 6.81 -9.57 -10.01
C TYR A 32 6.73 -10.83 -9.13
N SER A 33 7.84 -11.26 -8.55
CA SER A 33 7.93 -12.55 -7.86
C SER A 33 7.13 -12.55 -6.58
N LEU A 34 7.31 -11.53 -5.72
CA LEU A 34 6.56 -11.39 -4.48
C LEU A 34 5.08 -11.08 -4.75
N ALA A 35 4.77 -10.22 -5.73
CA ALA A 35 3.38 -9.92 -6.09
C ALA A 35 2.61 -11.18 -6.53
N ARG A 36 3.24 -12.07 -7.30
CA ARG A 36 2.65 -13.34 -7.72
C ARG A 36 2.34 -14.27 -6.55
N LEU A 37 3.24 -14.34 -5.55
CA LEU A 37 3.01 -15.12 -4.33
C LEU A 37 1.87 -14.52 -3.49
N VAL A 38 1.83 -13.20 -3.35
CA VAL A 38 0.80 -12.49 -2.59
C VAL A 38 -0.58 -12.63 -3.23
N ASP A 39 -0.69 -12.46 -4.55
CA ASP A 39 -1.94 -12.66 -5.30
C ASP A 39 -2.40 -14.12 -5.22
N GLY A 40 -1.48 -15.06 -5.41
CA GLY A 40 -1.75 -16.49 -5.30
C GLY A 40 -2.21 -16.93 -3.90
N ALA A 41 -1.81 -16.21 -2.86
CA ALA A 41 -2.29 -16.43 -1.49
C ALA A 41 -3.71 -15.90 -1.25
N GLY A 42 -4.27 -15.11 -2.19
CA GLY A 42 -5.66 -14.67 -2.16
C GLY A 42 -5.88 -13.32 -1.46
N VAL A 43 -4.87 -12.45 -1.37
CA VAL A 43 -5.03 -11.07 -0.87
C VAL A 43 -6.05 -10.30 -1.73
N ASP A 44 -6.81 -9.39 -1.15
CA ASP A 44 -7.85 -8.65 -1.89
C ASP A 44 -7.29 -7.44 -2.61
N VAL A 45 -6.32 -6.76 -1.99
CA VAL A 45 -5.70 -5.56 -2.54
C VAL A 45 -4.19 -5.65 -2.44
N ILE A 46 -3.49 -5.33 -3.53
CA ILE A 46 -2.05 -5.11 -3.52
C ILE A 46 -1.78 -3.62 -3.69
N LEU A 47 -1.03 -3.06 -2.73
CA LEU A 47 -0.57 -1.68 -2.78
C LEU A 47 0.86 -1.63 -3.34
N VAL A 48 1.03 -0.94 -4.45
CA VAL A 48 2.35 -0.47 -4.85
C VAL A 48 2.61 0.83 -4.09
N GLY A 49 3.13 0.68 -2.87
CA GLY A 49 3.30 1.78 -1.93
C GLY A 49 4.57 2.59 -2.20
N ASP A 50 4.55 3.88 -1.88
CA ASP A 50 5.75 4.73 -1.89
C ASP A 50 6.78 4.31 -0.82
N SER A 51 6.39 3.44 0.12
CA SER A 51 7.27 2.66 0.99
C SER A 51 8.32 1.83 0.23
N ALA A 52 8.18 1.64 -1.10
CA ALA A 52 9.25 1.16 -1.97
C ALA A 52 10.54 2.00 -1.84
N SER A 53 10.41 3.29 -1.55
CA SER A 53 11.54 4.16 -1.22
C SER A 53 12.39 3.60 -0.08
N ASN A 54 11.74 3.07 0.96
CA ASN A 54 12.42 2.49 2.12
C ASN A 54 12.92 1.07 1.84
N VAL A 55 12.02 0.15 1.47
CA VAL A 55 12.31 -1.28 1.46
C VAL A 55 12.99 -1.78 0.16
N MET A 56 12.90 -1.02 -0.93
CA MET A 56 13.54 -1.36 -2.20
C MET A 56 14.76 -0.49 -2.50
N ALA A 57 14.71 0.82 -2.19
CA ALA A 57 15.78 1.76 -2.49
C ALA A 57 16.66 2.10 -1.27
N GLY A 58 16.27 1.70 -0.04
CA GLY A 58 17.05 1.92 1.18
C GLY A 58 17.06 3.37 1.67
N ASN A 59 16.09 4.19 1.27
CA ASN A 59 15.97 5.55 1.77
C ASN A 59 15.31 5.57 3.17
N ASP A 60 15.63 6.58 3.98
CA ASP A 60 15.05 6.74 5.33
C ASP A 60 13.56 7.15 5.31
N MET A 61 13.05 7.62 4.18
CA MET A 61 11.68 8.14 4.03
C MET A 61 11.10 7.88 2.64
N THR A 62 9.78 8.10 2.48
CA THR A 62 9.09 7.87 1.19
C THR A 62 9.27 9.01 0.18
N VAL A 63 9.62 10.22 0.63
CA VAL A 63 9.71 11.44 -0.19
C VAL A 63 10.61 11.33 -1.44
N PRO A 64 11.78 10.64 -1.42
CA PRO A 64 12.68 10.60 -2.57
C PRO A 64 12.20 9.78 -3.76
N ILE A 65 11.20 8.89 -3.60
CA ILE A 65 10.76 8.04 -4.71
C ILE A 65 10.07 8.87 -5.80
N THR A 66 10.40 8.59 -7.05
CA THR A 66 9.88 9.33 -8.20
C THR A 66 8.63 8.66 -8.79
N LEU A 67 7.89 9.42 -9.61
CA LEU A 67 6.75 8.88 -10.37
C LEU A 67 7.20 7.74 -11.31
N ASP A 68 8.36 7.85 -11.92
CA ASP A 68 8.90 6.83 -12.84
C ASP A 68 9.24 5.54 -12.09
N HIS A 69 9.80 5.63 -10.88
CA HIS A 69 10.03 4.48 -10.02
C HIS A 69 8.70 3.79 -9.64
N MET A 70 7.69 4.58 -9.26
CA MET A 70 6.37 4.03 -8.93
C MET A 70 5.72 3.33 -10.12
N ILE A 71 5.83 3.89 -11.32
CA ILE A 71 5.35 3.28 -12.55
C ILE A 71 6.07 1.96 -12.83
N TYR A 72 7.40 1.91 -12.68
CA TYR A 72 8.19 0.68 -12.85
C TYR A 72 7.75 -0.43 -11.88
N HIS A 73 7.66 -0.13 -10.58
CA HIS A 73 7.18 -1.09 -9.59
C HIS A 73 5.75 -1.56 -9.89
N ALA A 74 4.88 -0.63 -10.29
CA ALA A 74 3.50 -0.96 -10.63
C ALA A 74 3.42 -1.88 -11.86
N GLN A 75 4.24 -1.68 -12.90
CA GLN A 75 4.35 -2.59 -14.05
C GLN A 75 4.73 -4.01 -13.60
N CYS A 76 5.74 -4.14 -12.73
CA CYS A 76 6.15 -5.43 -12.20
C CYS A 76 5.01 -6.15 -11.48
N VAL A 77 4.27 -5.43 -10.64
CA VAL A 77 3.16 -5.97 -9.86
C VAL A 77 1.97 -6.34 -10.75
N VAL A 78 1.55 -5.45 -11.65
CA VAL A 78 0.40 -5.69 -12.54
C VAL A 78 0.61 -6.91 -13.42
N ASN A 79 1.84 -7.12 -13.92
CA ASN A 79 2.19 -8.29 -14.72
C ASN A 79 2.10 -9.63 -13.95
N ALA A 80 2.10 -9.58 -12.63
CA ALA A 80 2.07 -10.75 -11.74
C ALA A 80 0.66 -11.10 -11.24
N VAL A 81 -0.29 -10.16 -11.29
CA VAL A 81 -1.57 -10.23 -10.57
C VAL A 81 -2.71 -10.66 -11.49
N ASP A 82 -3.43 -11.70 -11.09
CA ASP A 82 -4.61 -12.19 -11.80
C ASP A 82 -5.93 -11.78 -11.11
N ARG A 83 -5.94 -11.66 -9.76
CA ARG A 83 -7.15 -11.47 -8.94
C ARG A 83 -7.21 -10.13 -8.21
N ALA A 84 -6.18 -9.76 -7.46
CA ALA A 84 -6.21 -8.62 -6.54
C ALA A 84 -6.41 -7.27 -7.23
N LEU A 85 -7.04 -6.33 -6.53
CA LEU A 85 -7.07 -4.94 -6.96
C LEU A 85 -5.69 -4.31 -6.74
N VAL A 86 -5.05 -3.81 -7.79
CA VAL A 86 -3.75 -3.11 -7.68
C VAL A 86 -3.98 -1.61 -7.54
N VAL A 87 -3.58 -1.08 -6.39
CA VAL A 87 -3.60 0.35 -6.08
C VAL A 87 -2.18 0.88 -6.09
N VAL A 88 -1.92 2.04 -6.71
CA VAL A 88 -0.58 2.62 -6.85
C VAL A 88 -0.52 3.96 -6.14
N ASP A 89 0.46 4.15 -5.27
CA ASP A 89 0.67 5.45 -4.62
C ASP A 89 1.14 6.50 -5.62
N MET A 90 0.53 7.66 -5.55
CA MET A 90 1.06 8.86 -6.18
C MET A 90 2.16 9.42 -5.27
N PRO A 91 3.43 9.48 -5.72
CA PRO A 91 4.53 9.91 -4.87
C PRO A 91 4.48 11.41 -4.57
N PHE A 92 5.20 11.82 -3.53
CA PHE A 92 5.33 13.22 -3.14
C PHE A 92 5.73 14.10 -4.35
N GLY A 93 5.09 15.27 -4.46
CA GLY A 93 5.32 16.24 -5.54
C GLY A 93 4.54 15.96 -6.83
N SER A 94 3.81 14.85 -6.92
CA SER A 94 3.07 14.48 -8.13
C SER A 94 1.60 14.94 -8.16
N TYR A 95 1.05 15.43 -7.03
CA TYR A 95 -0.36 15.81 -6.92
C TYR A 95 -0.65 16.98 -5.97
N GLN A 96 0.30 17.35 -5.11
CA GLN A 96 0.14 18.44 -4.17
C GLN A 96 0.13 19.80 -4.88
N GLY A 97 -0.85 20.64 -4.57
CA GLY A 97 -0.90 22.04 -5.01
C GLY A 97 -1.34 22.29 -6.45
N ASP A 98 -1.38 21.30 -7.33
CA ASP A 98 -1.86 21.44 -8.72
C ASP A 98 -2.67 20.23 -9.18
N SER A 99 -3.98 20.43 -9.32
CA SER A 99 -4.91 19.37 -9.76
C SER A 99 -4.70 18.93 -11.22
N LYS A 100 -4.12 19.77 -12.09
CA LYS A 100 -3.77 19.39 -13.46
C LYS A 100 -2.54 18.47 -13.47
N LEU A 101 -1.54 18.76 -12.63
CA LEU A 101 -0.39 17.89 -12.44
C LEU A 101 -0.84 16.54 -11.85
N ALA A 102 -1.72 16.56 -10.85
CA ALA A 102 -2.29 15.35 -10.24
C ALA A 102 -2.96 14.45 -11.29
N LEU A 103 -3.81 15.00 -12.16
CA LEU A 103 -4.43 14.26 -13.24
C LEU A 103 -3.39 13.69 -14.23
N LYS A 104 -2.40 14.49 -14.64
CA LYS A 104 -1.34 14.06 -15.56
C LYS A 104 -0.54 12.89 -14.97
N SER A 105 -0.19 12.97 -13.70
CA SER A 105 0.55 11.91 -12.98
C SER A 105 -0.29 10.63 -12.85
N ALA A 106 -1.57 10.75 -12.47
CA ALA A 106 -2.48 9.61 -12.39
C ALA A 106 -2.68 8.93 -13.76
N ILE A 107 -2.84 9.70 -14.84
CA ILE A 107 -2.94 9.15 -16.20
C ILE A 107 -1.66 8.38 -16.58
N ARG A 108 -0.49 8.89 -16.24
CA ARG A 108 0.77 8.18 -16.47
C ARG A 108 0.80 6.84 -15.74
N ILE A 109 0.47 6.82 -14.44
CA ILE A 109 0.39 5.58 -13.67
C ILE A 109 -0.53 4.59 -14.37
N MET A 110 -1.77 4.96 -14.66
CA MET A 110 -2.76 4.06 -15.26
C MET A 110 -2.34 3.54 -16.63
N LYS A 111 -1.85 4.41 -17.50
CA LYS A 111 -1.50 4.03 -18.89
C LYS A 111 -0.19 3.26 -18.99
N GLU A 112 0.82 3.67 -18.23
CA GLU A 112 2.16 3.11 -18.35
C GLU A 112 2.32 1.83 -17.53
N SER A 113 1.59 1.68 -16.40
CA SER A 113 1.69 0.48 -15.56
C SER A 113 0.52 -0.50 -15.69
N GLY A 114 -0.65 -0.04 -16.11
CA GLY A 114 -1.87 -0.84 -16.06
C GLY A 114 -2.48 -0.98 -14.65
N GLY A 115 -2.07 -0.14 -13.69
CA GLY A 115 -2.66 -0.08 -12.35
C GLY A 115 -4.17 0.13 -12.37
N HIS A 116 -4.88 -0.29 -11.32
CA HIS A 116 -6.34 -0.25 -11.31
C HIS A 116 -6.91 0.98 -10.60
N ALA A 117 -6.16 1.57 -9.68
CA ALA A 117 -6.52 2.76 -8.90
C ALA A 117 -5.26 3.47 -8.42
N VAL A 118 -5.41 4.71 -7.96
CA VAL A 118 -4.32 5.45 -7.31
C VAL A 118 -4.64 5.74 -5.85
N LYS A 119 -3.60 5.88 -4.98
CA LYS A 119 -3.74 6.36 -3.61
C LYS A 119 -3.03 7.70 -3.45
N ILE A 120 -3.62 8.61 -2.66
CA ILE A 120 -3.06 9.93 -2.38
C ILE A 120 -3.26 10.31 -0.91
N GLU A 121 -2.29 11.03 -0.35
CA GLU A 121 -2.26 11.45 1.05
C GLU A 121 -2.75 12.89 1.21
N GLY A 122 -3.59 13.12 2.21
CA GLY A 122 -4.13 14.43 2.58
C GLY A 122 -5.65 14.43 2.72
N GLY A 123 -6.18 15.52 3.27
CA GLY A 123 -7.60 15.74 3.53
C GLY A 123 -8.24 16.72 2.54
N LYS A 124 -8.96 17.69 3.08
CA LYS A 124 -9.67 18.71 2.29
C LYS A 124 -8.80 19.46 1.30
N GLU A 125 -7.52 19.64 1.60
CA GLU A 125 -6.54 20.35 0.77
C GLU A 125 -6.26 19.69 -0.58
N ILE A 126 -6.55 18.39 -0.74
CA ILE A 126 -6.32 17.65 -1.99
C ILE A 126 -7.63 17.29 -2.74
N VAL A 127 -8.79 17.71 -2.24
CA VAL A 127 -10.10 17.37 -2.82
C VAL A 127 -10.21 17.78 -4.30
N ASP A 128 -9.65 18.92 -4.70
CA ASP A 128 -9.66 19.34 -6.10
C ASP A 128 -8.85 18.39 -7.00
N SER A 129 -7.72 17.90 -6.51
CA SER A 129 -6.92 16.88 -7.20
C SER A 129 -7.70 15.57 -7.34
N ILE A 130 -8.35 15.12 -6.26
CA ILE A 130 -9.20 13.91 -6.26
C ILE A 130 -10.31 14.02 -7.30
N LYS A 131 -11.12 15.08 -7.23
CA LYS A 131 -12.25 15.29 -8.16
C LYS A 131 -11.80 15.32 -9.61
N ARG A 132 -10.66 15.93 -9.89
CA ARG A 132 -10.10 15.99 -11.24
C ARG A 132 -9.65 14.62 -11.74
N ILE A 133 -9.01 13.81 -10.90
CA ILE A 133 -8.60 12.44 -11.21
C ILE A 133 -9.84 11.56 -11.47
N LEU A 134 -10.85 11.64 -10.58
CA LEU A 134 -12.11 10.90 -10.73
C LEU A 134 -12.88 11.26 -12.00
N THR A 135 -12.85 12.53 -12.43
CA THR A 135 -13.48 12.98 -13.69
C THR A 135 -12.89 12.25 -14.91
N ALA A 136 -11.65 11.81 -14.84
CA ALA A 136 -11.02 11.00 -15.90
C ALA A 136 -11.35 9.49 -15.80
N GLY A 137 -12.19 9.08 -14.85
CA GLY A 137 -12.58 7.69 -14.64
C GLY A 137 -11.55 6.86 -13.83
N ILE A 138 -10.59 7.50 -13.17
CA ILE A 138 -9.57 6.83 -12.38
C ILE A 138 -10.04 6.75 -10.92
N PRO A 139 -10.18 5.53 -10.33
CA PRO A 139 -10.57 5.38 -8.93
C PRO A 139 -9.48 5.90 -7.99
N VAL A 140 -9.87 6.55 -6.90
CA VAL A 140 -8.96 7.14 -5.91
C VAL A 140 -9.21 6.55 -4.53
N MET A 141 -8.14 6.11 -3.86
CA MET A 141 -8.08 5.77 -2.44
C MET A 141 -7.45 6.94 -1.69
N GLY A 142 -8.08 7.39 -0.60
CA GLY A 142 -7.52 8.42 0.29
C GLY A 142 -6.56 7.83 1.31
N HIS A 143 -5.77 8.68 1.97
CA HIS A 143 -4.91 8.30 3.08
C HIS A 143 -4.83 9.42 4.12
N LEU A 144 -5.23 9.14 5.36
CA LEU A 144 -5.31 10.06 6.49
C LEU A 144 -4.59 9.52 7.72
N GLY A 145 -4.36 10.41 8.68
CA GLY A 145 -3.63 10.13 9.91
C GLY A 145 -2.17 10.50 9.78
N LEU A 146 -1.26 9.58 10.06
CA LEU A 146 0.14 9.74 9.68
C LEU A 146 0.25 9.58 8.17
N THR A 147 0.65 10.61 7.49
CA THR A 147 0.92 10.62 6.06
C THR A 147 2.43 10.76 5.86
N PRO A 148 3.16 9.68 5.51
CA PRO A 148 4.63 9.69 5.43
C PRO A 148 5.20 10.76 4.50
N GLN A 149 4.50 11.13 3.44
CA GLN A 149 4.90 12.23 2.56
C GLN A 149 4.91 13.60 3.25
N SER A 150 4.20 13.73 4.37
CA SER A 150 4.19 14.95 5.19
C SER A 150 5.18 14.92 6.35
N ILE A 151 6.17 14.02 6.35
CA ILE A 151 7.07 13.80 7.49
C ILE A 151 7.84 15.06 7.92
N TYR A 152 8.23 15.89 6.99
CA TYR A 152 8.91 17.17 7.31
C TYR A 152 7.99 18.15 8.02
N LYS A 153 6.68 18.13 7.74
CA LYS A 153 5.67 18.93 8.45
C LYS A 153 5.43 18.39 9.84
N PHE A 154 5.40 17.08 10.02
CA PHE A 154 5.14 16.46 11.31
C PHE A 154 6.37 16.38 12.22
N GLY A 155 7.56 16.29 11.65
CA GLY A 155 8.82 16.14 12.38
C GLY A 155 9.00 14.80 13.10
N THR A 156 8.02 13.91 13.06
CA THR A 156 8.03 12.63 13.77
C THR A 156 7.02 11.64 13.17
N TYR A 157 7.31 10.34 13.33
CA TYR A 157 6.40 9.24 12.99
C TYR A 157 5.46 8.86 14.17
N SER A 158 5.13 9.81 15.05
CA SER A 158 4.23 9.55 16.19
C SER A 158 2.78 9.34 15.75
N VAL A 159 1.97 8.76 16.64
CA VAL A 159 0.51 8.58 16.46
C VAL A 159 -0.14 9.96 16.32
N ARG A 160 -0.97 10.13 15.28
CA ARG A 160 -1.69 11.36 14.93
C ARG A 160 -3.10 11.39 15.54
N ALA A 161 -3.74 12.54 15.49
CA ALA A 161 -5.12 12.73 15.90
C ALA A 161 -5.42 12.26 17.35
N LYS A 162 -4.48 12.48 18.27
CA LYS A 162 -4.69 12.24 19.70
C LYS A 162 -5.46 13.37 20.35
N GLU A 163 -5.21 14.59 19.93
CA GLU A 163 -5.88 15.78 20.44
C GLU A 163 -7.23 15.97 19.75
N LYS A 164 -8.18 16.53 20.48
CA LYS A 164 -9.57 16.67 20.03
C LYS A 164 -9.70 17.40 18.69
N GLU A 165 -8.99 18.50 18.52
CA GLU A 165 -9.03 19.32 17.29
C GLU A 165 -8.52 18.52 16.07
N GLU A 166 -7.42 17.77 16.22
CA GLU A 166 -6.88 16.95 15.16
C GLU A 166 -7.80 15.75 14.85
N ALA A 167 -8.45 15.19 15.87
CA ALA A 167 -9.41 14.10 15.71
C ALA A 167 -10.69 14.56 14.97
N GLU A 168 -11.20 15.74 15.30
CA GLU A 168 -12.34 16.35 14.60
C GLU A 168 -11.98 16.69 13.15
N LYS A 169 -10.79 17.26 12.92
CA LYS A 169 -10.29 17.51 11.56
C LYS A 169 -10.19 16.22 10.75
N LEU A 170 -9.68 15.12 11.34
CA LEU A 170 -9.56 13.84 10.65
C LEU A 170 -10.94 13.31 10.22
N LEU A 171 -11.96 13.42 11.08
CA LEU A 171 -13.33 13.04 10.72
C LEU A 171 -13.86 13.89 9.56
N GLU A 172 -13.70 15.23 9.64
CA GLU A 172 -14.12 16.14 8.57
C GLU A 172 -13.39 15.85 7.24
N ASP A 173 -12.09 15.56 7.30
CA ASP A 173 -11.31 15.20 6.12
C ASP A 173 -11.79 13.87 5.52
N ALA A 174 -12.08 12.86 6.35
CA ALA A 174 -12.59 11.57 5.89
C ALA A 174 -13.96 11.70 5.19
N MET A 175 -14.86 12.49 5.75
CA MET A 175 -16.15 12.80 5.10
C MET A 175 -15.94 13.52 3.76
N ALA A 176 -15.04 14.52 3.72
CA ALA A 176 -14.76 15.27 2.50
C ALA A 176 -14.15 14.39 1.39
N LEU A 177 -13.32 13.40 1.75
CA LEU A 177 -12.77 12.43 0.81
C LEU A 177 -13.86 11.49 0.27
N GLN A 178 -14.75 11.01 1.12
CA GLN A 178 -15.92 10.23 0.69
C GLN A 178 -16.81 11.04 -0.24
N ASP A 179 -17.17 12.27 0.14
CA ASP A 179 -18.01 13.16 -0.67
C ASP A 179 -17.35 13.54 -2.02
N ALA A 180 -16.03 13.59 -2.06
CA ALA A 180 -15.29 13.78 -3.30
C ALA A 180 -15.37 12.57 -4.22
N GLY A 181 -15.70 11.36 -3.72
CA GLY A 181 -15.87 10.13 -4.46
C GLY A 181 -14.72 9.12 -4.31
N CYS A 182 -13.88 9.23 -3.28
CA CYS A 182 -12.93 8.18 -2.94
C CYS A 182 -13.66 6.86 -2.71
N PHE A 183 -13.13 5.74 -3.21
CA PHE A 183 -13.73 4.41 -3.01
C PHE A 183 -13.33 3.75 -1.68
N SER A 184 -12.25 4.22 -1.04
CA SER A 184 -11.73 3.72 0.24
C SER A 184 -10.77 4.74 0.85
N ILE A 185 -10.48 4.63 2.16
CA ILE A 185 -9.51 5.46 2.86
C ILE A 185 -8.60 4.59 3.72
N VAL A 186 -7.29 4.83 3.65
CA VAL A 186 -6.30 4.28 4.60
C VAL A 186 -6.22 5.18 5.83
N PHE A 187 -6.24 4.57 7.02
CA PHE A 187 -5.93 5.25 8.29
C PHE A 187 -4.63 4.74 8.85
N GLU A 188 -3.63 5.60 8.98
CA GLU A 188 -2.33 5.24 9.52
C GLU A 188 -2.07 5.89 10.87
N LYS A 189 -1.66 5.05 11.84
CA LYS A 189 -1.18 5.46 13.18
C LYS A 189 -2.07 6.52 13.84
N ILE A 190 -3.36 6.20 13.99
CA ILE A 190 -4.35 6.97 14.75
C ILE A 190 -4.91 6.15 15.91
N PRO A 191 -5.50 6.76 16.96
CA PRO A 191 -6.13 6.03 18.04
C PRO A 191 -7.23 5.07 17.54
N ALA A 192 -7.23 3.82 18.01
CA ALA A 192 -8.21 2.80 17.58
C ALA A 192 -9.67 3.23 17.78
N ALA A 193 -9.98 3.90 18.90
CA ALA A 193 -11.33 4.42 19.16
C ALA A 193 -11.77 5.48 18.15
N LEU A 194 -10.83 6.31 17.67
CA LEU A 194 -11.10 7.29 16.62
C LEU A 194 -11.32 6.60 15.28
N ALA A 195 -10.43 5.65 14.93
CA ALA A 195 -10.57 4.87 13.69
C ALA A 195 -11.94 4.16 13.63
N LYS A 196 -12.37 3.53 14.73
CA LYS A 196 -13.70 2.92 14.86
C LYS A 196 -14.80 3.92 14.55
N ARG A 197 -14.84 5.05 15.29
CA ARG A 197 -15.86 6.11 15.12
C ARG A 197 -15.93 6.62 13.69
N VAL A 198 -14.78 6.87 13.05
CA VAL A 198 -14.73 7.36 11.67
C VAL A 198 -15.15 6.28 10.69
N SER A 199 -14.71 5.01 10.85
CA SER A 199 -15.13 3.89 10.00
C SER A 199 -16.63 3.64 10.02
N GLU A 200 -17.26 3.78 11.19
CA GLU A 200 -18.71 3.63 11.36
C GLU A 200 -19.51 4.80 10.74
N SER A 201 -18.87 5.97 10.56
CA SER A 201 -19.53 7.15 9.95
C SER A 201 -19.41 7.23 8.43
N LEU A 202 -18.63 6.33 7.82
CA LEU A 202 -18.37 6.30 6.38
C LEU A 202 -19.09 5.13 5.71
N ASP A 203 -19.58 5.34 4.48
CA ASP A 203 -20.13 4.29 3.63
C ASP A 203 -19.03 3.53 2.85
N ILE A 204 -17.88 4.16 2.63
CA ILE A 204 -16.75 3.56 1.92
C ILE A 204 -15.83 2.76 2.86
N PRO A 205 -15.17 1.70 2.37
CA PRO A 205 -14.24 0.88 3.17
C PRO A 205 -13.09 1.70 3.75
N THR A 206 -12.71 1.36 4.99
CA THR A 206 -11.53 1.88 5.68
C THR A 206 -10.50 0.80 5.89
N ILE A 207 -9.22 1.11 5.62
CA ILE A 207 -8.09 0.19 5.75
C ILE A 207 -7.15 0.73 6.82
N GLY A 208 -6.89 -0.06 7.86
CA GLY A 208 -6.05 0.35 8.98
C GLY A 208 -4.59 -0.11 8.84
N ILE A 209 -3.67 0.73 9.27
CA ILE A 209 -2.30 0.37 9.64
C ILE A 209 -1.91 1.11 10.91
N GLY A 210 -1.81 0.37 12.03
CA GLY A 210 -1.65 1.02 13.33
C GLY A 210 -2.85 1.86 13.77
N ALA A 211 -4.07 1.50 13.34
CA ALA A 211 -5.32 2.18 13.61
C ALA A 211 -6.35 1.30 14.36
N GLY A 212 -5.93 0.14 14.86
CA GLY A 212 -6.81 -0.80 15.56
C GLY A 212 -7.55 -1.75 14.62
N ALA A 213 -8.39 -2.64 15.19
CA ALA A 213 -9.03 -3.74 14.47
C ALA A 213 -10.41 -3.41 13.88
N ASP A 214 -10.96 -2.23 14.21
CA ASP A 214 -12.34 -1.87 13.84
C ASP A 214 -12.46 -1.25 12.43
N CYS A 215 -11.34 -1.03 11.70
CA CYS A 215 -11.38 -0.73 10.27
C CYS A 215 -11.93 -1.92 9.47
N ASP A 216 -12.44 -1.67 8.28
CA ASP A 216 -12.99 -2.70 7.39
C ASP A 216 -11.91 -3.62 6.80
N GLY A 217 -10.67 -3.18 6.78
CA GLY A 217 -9.51 -3.97 6.38
C GLY A 217 -8.23 -3.54 7.07
N GLN A 218 -7.12 -4.23 6.75
CA GLN A 218 -5.78 -3.94 7.27
C GLN A 218 -4.76 -4.01 6.15
N VAL A 219 -3.73 -3.15 6.23
CA VAL A 219 -2.57 -3.20 5.35
C VAL A 219 -1.28 -3.30 6.15
N LEU A 220 -0.31 -4.06 5.65
CA LEU A 220 1.07 -4.08 6.12
C LEU A 220 2.04 -3.96 4.94
N VAL A 221 3.23 -3.46 5.22
CA VAL A 221 4.36 -3.56 4.31
C VAL A 221 4.84 -5.02 4.29
N LEU A 222 4.85 -5.64 3.12
CA LEU A 222 5.17 -7.07 2.98
C LEU A 222 6.53 -7.42 3.54
N HIS A 223 7.56 -6.61 3.26
CA HIS A 223 8.94 -6.83 3.73
C HIS A 223 9.03 -6.84 5.26
N ASP A 224 8.27 -5.98 5.93
CA ASP A 224 8.22 -5.89 7.38
C ASP A 224 7.50 -7.12 7.96
N MET A 225 6.35 -7.47 7.38
CA MET A 225 5.53 -8.62 7.78
C MET A 225 6.29 -9.95 7.65
N LEU A 226 7.13 -10.07 6.61
CA LEU A 226 7.95 -11.27 6.35
C LEU A 226 9.28 -11.27 7.12
N GLY A 227 9.61 -10.23 7.91
CA GLY A 227 10.87 -10.14 8.65
C GLY A 227 12.09 -9.95 7.76
N ILE A 228 11.94 -9.41 6.55
CA ILE A 228 13.06 -9.02 5.69
C ILE A 228 13.70 -7.74 6.22
N THR A 229 12.90 -6.76 6.65
CA THR A 229 13.35 -5.54 7.32
C THR A 229 13.62 -5.83 8.79
N LYS A 230 14.89 -6.02 9.17
CA LYS A 230 15.28 -6.46 10.52
C LYS A 230 15.12 -5.37 11.58
N ASP A 231 15.49 -4.13 11.27
CA ASP A 231 15.62 -3.03 12.25
C ASP A 231 14.34 -2.22 12.44
N PHE A 232 13.21 -2.65 11.86
CA PHE A 232 11.92 -1.99 11.96
C PHE A 232 10.91 -2.86 12.69
N SER A 233 10.53 -2.48 13.94
CA SER A 233 9.58 -3.25 14.76
C SER A 233 8.62 -2.33 15.53
N PRO A 234 7.74 -1.57 14.83
CA PRO A 234 6.74 -0.75 15.49
C PRO A 234 5.67 -1.62 16.16
N ARG A 235 5.00 -1.06 17.17
CA ARG A 235 3.98 -1.78 17.97
C ARG A 235 2.87 -2.42 17.14
N PHE A 236 2.51 -1.84 15.98
CA PHE A 236 1.43 -2.33 15.12
C PHE A 236 1.86 -3.46 14.18
N LEU A 237 3.17 -3.69 14.02
CA LEU A 237 3.70 -4.73 13.15
C LEU A 237 3.63 -6.10 13.84
N ARG A 238 2.98 -7.06 13.18
CA ARG A 238 3.12 -8.47 13.48
C ARG A 238 3.95 -9.12 12.39
N ARG A 239 5.04 -9.77 12.76
CA ARG A 239 5.80 -10.64 11.85
C ARG A 239 5.13 -12.00 11.74
N TYR A 240 4.98 -12.50 10.54
CA TYR A 240 4.39 -13.80 10.24
C TYR A 240 5.44 -14.82 9.79
N ALA A 241 6.65 -14.34 9.45
CA ALA A 241 7.80 -15.16 9.08
C ALA A 241 9.10 -14.42 9.43
N ASP A 242 10.23 -15.11 9.32
CA ASP A 242 11.59 -14.56 9.38
C ASP A 242 12.35 -14.95 8.12
N VAL A 243 11.92 -14.37 6.99
CA VAL A 243 12.52 -14.63 5.68
C VAL A 243 13.97 -14.11 5.63
N GLY A 244 14.27 -13.03 6.36
CA GLY A 244 15.63 -12.50 6.46
C GLY A 244 16.63 -13.50 6.99
N GLU A 245 16.28 -14.29 8.02
CA GLU A 245 17.12 -15.37 8.55
C GLU A 245 17.25 -16.53 7.55
N ALA A 246 16.18 -16.89 6.86
CA ALA A 246 16.21 -17.95 5.85
C ALA A 246 17.14 -17.59 4.69
N VAL A 247 17.07 -16.33 4.22
CA VAL A 247 17.96 -15.82 3.16
C VAL A 247 19.41 -15.80 3.62
N ASP A 248 19.70 -15.32 4.82
CA ASP A 248 21.05 -15.29 5.40
C ASP A 248 21.64 -16.71 5.47
N GLY A 249 20.86 -17.67 6.00
CA GLY A 249 21.28 -19.07 6.08
C GLY A 249 21.56 -19.70 4.71
N ALA A 250 20.67 -19.47 3.73
CA ALA A 250 20.83 -19.99 2.37
C ALA A 250 22.08 -19.41 1.68
N VAL A 251 22.31 -18.09 1.83
CA VAL A 251 23.50 -17.44 1.24
C VAL A 251 24.79 -17.95 1.89
N LYS A 252 24.81 -18.14 3.21
CA LYS A 252 25.97 -18.73 3.91
C LYS A 252 26.27 -20.16 3.44
N GLY A 253 25.23 -21.00 3.30
CA GLY A 253 25.37 -22.35 2.76
C GLY A 253 25.98 -22.34 1.36
N TYR A 254 25.40 -21.54 0.45
CA TYR A 254 25.94 -21.41 -0.90
C TYR A 254 27.42 -20.97 -0.92
N ILE A 255 27.79 -19.98 -0.10
CA ILE A 255 29.19 -19.52 0.01
C ILE A 255 30.11 -20.66 0.48
N GLU A 256 29.66 -21.47 1.44
CA GLU A 256 30.42 -22.59 1.98
C GLU A 256 30.64 -23.66 0.93
N ASP A 257 29.58 -24.07 0.22
CA ASP A 257 29.62 -25.09 -0.82
C ASP A 257 30.55 -24.69 -1.98
N VAL A 258 30.45 -23.43 -2.47
CA VAL A 258 31.36 -22.91 -3.50
C VAL A 258 32.83 -22.94 -3.03
N ARG A 259 33.10 -22.55 -1.77
CA ARG A 259 34.49 -22.52 -1.24
C ARG A 259 35.07 -23.88 -1.01
N LYS A 260 34.25 -24.90 -0.71
CA LYS A 260 34.66 -26.28 -0.56
C LYS A 260 34.79 -27.03 -1.89
N GLY A 261 34.21 -26.50 -2.96
CA GLY A 261 34.09 -27.16 -4.27
C GLY A 261 32.97 -28.21 -4.33
N ASP A 262 32.04 -28.15 -3.42
CA ASP A 262 30.85 -29.02 -3.38
C ASP A 262 29.76 -28.55 -4.36
N PHE A 263 29.79 -27.26 -4.77
CA PHE A 263 28.94 -26.69 -5.80
C PHE A 263 29.79 -26.01 -6.90
N PRO A 264 29.51 -26.26 -8.22
CA PRO A 264 28.59 -27.27 -8.72
C PRO A 264 29.11 -28.69 -8.58
N SER A 265 28.24 -29.65 -8.34
CA SER A 265 28.53 -31.07 -8.40
C SER A 265 28.67 -31.58 -9.86
N GLU A 266 29.04 -32.84 -10.06
CA GLU A 266 29.08 -33.48 -11.40
C GLU A 266 27.67 -33.49 -12.04
N GLU A 267 26.59 -33.65 -11.24
CA GLU A 267 25.21 -33.68 -11.71
C GLU A 267 24.69 -32.27 -12.11
N GLU A 268 25.32 -31.22 -11.60
CA GLU A 268 24.98 -29.80 -11.87
C GLU A 268 25.90 -29.21 -12.97
N SER A 269 26.80 -30.01 -13.56
CA SER A 269 27.76 -29.58 -14.60
C SER A 269 27.39 -30.14 -15.99
N TYR A 270 27.74 -29.38 -17.06
CA TYR A 270 27.46 -29.74 -18.45
C TYR A 270 28.71 -30.16 -19.19
#